data_888d7d566d71deed12dc6cf02222834e
#
_entry.id   888d7d566d71deed12dc6cf02222834e
#
_cell.length_a   1.000
_cell.length_b   1.000
_cell.length_c   1.000
_cell.angle_alpha   90.00
_cell.angle_beta   90.00
_cell.angle_gamma   90.00
#
_symmetry.space_group_name_H-M   'P 1'
#
loop_
_entity.id
_entity.type
_entity.pdbx_description
1 polymer ?
#
loop_
_entity_poly.entity_id
_entity_poly.type
_entity_poly.pdbx_seq_one_letter_code
_entity_poly.pdbx_strand_id
1 'polypeptide(L)'
;KLVVGSGLITVSADYYGFGVTGDKPQAYCVPSANAQASVDALIAARTLLAQMGYTWDNKLFSASYSQGGQTTIGVLRLVTEKHPDIRFTRSFAGGGPYCIPEIYRQFMASNQTAMPSTVVGVLYSYNDVFGLGISREDIFREPLLSHLDEWLLSKQYKQAEIEALIGSQTVTDFIVPTLMDPDAQPSRRLMEAMQREDLCQGWTPRQDEQLTIVHNVSDGAVPVANAERLVEFLREKGLPITEDSNEPGVFVRLEDFGEISGMAPAHELGALFFFAHVIAETSECLGIEPWYTPDFNTLQDFLSH
;
A
#
# COMPACT_ATOMS: atom_id res chain seq x y z
N LYS A 1 10.80 -11.79 6.61
CA LYS A 1 12.11 -12.32 7.13
C LYS A 1 13.15 -11.22 7.30
N LEU A 2 13.23 -10.23 6.39
CA LEU A 2 14.22 -9.15 6.45
C LEU A 2 14.12 -8.34 7.75
N VAL A 3 12.93 -7.94 8.14
CA VAL A 3 12.71 -7.09 9.34
C VAL A 3 12.86 -7.88 10.65
N VAL A 4 12.47 -9.16 10.67
CA VAL A 4 12.59 -10.03 11.89
C VAL A 4 14.05 -10.21 12.32
N GLY A 5 15.00 -10.19 11.38
CA GLY A 5 16.42 -10.29 11.68
C GLY A 5 17.03 -9.09 12.41
N SER A 6 16.30 -7.96 12.50
CA SER A 6 16.80 -6.70 13.10
C SER A 6 16.58 -6.60 14.63
N GLY A 7 16.25 -7.71 15.31
CA GLY A 7 16.01 -7.70 16.76
C GLY A 7 14.66 -7.08 17.15
N LEU A 8 13.76 -6.88 16.19
CA LEU A 8 12.41 -6.34 16.40
C LEU A 8 11.39 -7.45 16.61
N ILE A 9 10.46 -7.23 17.54
CA ILE A 9 9.22 -8.01 17.59
C ILE A 9 8.34 -7.54 16.43
N THR A 10 8.08 -8.45 15.48
CA THR A 10 7.34 -8.11 14.26
C THR A 10 5.92 -8.63 14.33
N VAL A 11 4.96 -7.74 14.08
CA VAL A 11 3.53 -8.06 13.95
C VAL A 11 3.14 -7.84 12.49
N SER A 12 2.63 -8.88 11.84
CA SER A 12 2.12 -8.82 10.47
C SER A 12 0.66 -9.24 10.49
N ALA A 13 -0.23 -8.32 10.12
CA ALA A 13 -1.66 -8.61 10.06
C ALA A 13 -2.00 -9.37 8.78
N ASP A 14 -2.84 -10.39 8.89
CA ASP A 14 -3.62 -10.84 7.76
C ASP A 14 -4.69 -9.79 7.46
N TYR A 15 -4.75 -9.31 6.22
CA TYR A 15 -5.82 -8.40 5.81
C TYR A 15 -7.13 -9.18 5.60
N TYR A 16 -8.26 -8.45 5.64
CA TYR A 16 -9.55 -9.04 5.33
C TYR A 16 -9.53 -9.74 3.97
N GLY A 17 -10.03 -10.96 3.95
CA GLY A 17 -9.92 -11.88 2.82
C GLY A 17 -8.75 -12.87 2.93
N PHE A 18 -7.95 -12.81 4.01
CA PHE A 18 -6.87 -13.75 4.30
C PHE A 18 -7.01 -14.37 5.69
N GLY A 19 -6.15 -15.32 6.04
CA GLY A 19 -6.18 -16.00 7.33
C GLY A 19 -7.56 -16.58 7.65
N VAL A 20 -8.12 -16.20 8.79
CA VAL A 20 -9.44 -16.68 9.24
C VAL A 20 -10.61 -16.18 8.38
N THR A 21 -10.40 -15.17 7.54
CA THR A 21 -11.39 -14.64 6.58
C THR A 21 -11.07 -15.05 5.14
N GLY A 22 -10.27 -16.12 4.96
CA GLY A 22 -9.82 -16.57 3.64
C GLY A 22 -10.91 -16.99 2.67
N ASP A 23 -12.12 -17.27 3.19
CA ASP A 23 -13.34 -17.53 2.42
C ASP A 23 -14.02 -16.27 1.85
N LYS A 24 -13.56 -15.09 2.25
CA LYS A 24 -14.10 -13.79 1.81
C LYS A 24 -13.24 -13.18 0.71
N PRO A 25 -13.82 -12.29 -0.14
CA PRO A 25 -13.03 -11.45 -1.03
C PRO A 25 -11.99 -10.62 -0.26
N GLN A 26 -10.88 -10.31 -0.90
CA GLN A 26 -9.89 -9.41 -0.33
C GLN A 26 -10.40 -7.96 -0.35
N ALA A 27 -10.15 -7.19 0.71
CA ALA A 27 -10.33 -5.73 0.72
C ALA A 27 -9.08 -5.05 0.09
N TYR A 28 -8.84 -5.30 -1.21
CA TYR A 28 -7.65 -4.84 -1.89
C TYR A 28 -7.64 -3.32 -2.08
N CYS A 29 -6.58 -2.67 -1.62
CA CYS A 29 -6.43 -1.21 -1.62
C CYS A 29 -7.61 -0.46 -0.97
N VAL A 30 -8.23 -1.04 0.08
CA VAL A 30 -9.21 -0.38 0.94
C VAL A 30 -8.54 0.00 2.25
N PRO A 31 -8.02 1.25 2.38
CA PRO A 31 -7.20 1.68 3.52
C PRO A 31 -7.85 1.47 4.87
N SER A 32 -9.13 1.80 5.02
CA SER A 32 -9.84 1.68 6.31
C SER A 32 -9.91 0.23 6.80
N ALA A 33 -10.17 -0.73 5.92
CA ALA A 33 -10.25 -2.15 6.27
C ALA A 33 -8.87 -2.70 6.67
N ASN A 34 -7.84 -2.38 5.89
CA ASN A 34 -6.48 -2.86 6.13
C ASN A 34 -5.84 -2.21 7.36
N ALA A 35 -6.10 -0.91 7.59
CA ALA A 35 -5.67 -0.20 8.78
C ALA A 35 -6.32 -0.78 10.04
N GLN A 36 -7.63 -1.08 10.02
CA GLN A 36 -8.32 -1.69 11.15
C GLN A 36 -7.71 -3.05 11.49
N ALA A 37 -7.51 -3.92 10.49
CA ALA A 37 -6.88 -5.22 10.70
C ALA A 37 -5.48 -5.09 11.30
N SER A 38 -4.69 -4.11 10.86
CA SER A 38 -3.33 -3.86 11.36
C SER A 38 -3.32 -3.37 12.81
N VAL A 39 -4.22 -2.45 13.16
CA VAL A 39 -4.34 -1.93 14.54
C VAL A 39 -4.86 -3.01 15.48
N ASP A 40 -5.85 -3.80 15.07
CA ASP A 40 -6.37 -4.91 15.85
C ASP A 40 -5.29 -5.97 16.12
N ALA A 41 -4.48 -6.30 15.11
CA ALA A 41 -3.34 -7.21 15.26
C ALA A 41 -2.29 -6.66 16.24
N LEU A 42 -1.99 -5.36 16.20
CA LEU A 42 -1.07 -4.71 17.12
C LEU A 42 -1.60 -4.80 18.59
N ILE A 43 -2.89 -4.50 18.80
CA ILE A 43 -3.52 -4.56 20.12
C ILE A 43 -3.51 -5.99 20.65
N ALA A 44 -3.84 -6.97 19.81
CA ALA A 44 -3.79 -8.39 20.16
C ALA A 44 -2.37 -8.84 20.51
N ALA A 45 -1.37 -8.44 19.71
CA ALA A 45 0.03 -8.75 19.95
C ALA A 45 0.53 -8.18 21.28
N ARG A 46 0.21 -6.91 21.59
CA ARG A 46 0.53 -6.30 22.90
C ARG A 46 -0.06 -7.09 24.06
N THR A 47 -1.30 -7.51 23.94
CA THR A 47 -1.99 -8.32 24.95
C THR A 47 -1.29 -9.68 25.13
N LEU A 48 -0.97 -10.36 24.04
CA LEU A 48 -0.29 -11.65 24.07
C LEU A 48 1.12 -11.55 24.71
N LEU A 49 1.91 -10.56 24.30
CA LEU A 49 3.24 -10.33 24.82
C LEU A 49 3.21 -10.07 26.35
N ALA A 50 2.25 -9.27 26.83
CA ALA A 50 2.06 -9.03 28.25
C ALA A 50 1.69 -10.31 29.01
N GLN A 51 0.78 -11.15 28.46
CA GLN A 51 0.43 -12.46 29.04
C GLN A 51 1.61 -13.43 29.10
N MET A 52 2.50 -13.36 28.12
CA MET A 52 3.72 -14.18 28.07
C MET A 52 4.85 -13.64 28.94
N GLY A 53 4.69 -12.48 29.59
CA GLY A 53 5.69 -11.85 30.44
C GLY A 53 6.81 -11.14 29.67
N TYR A 54 6.64 -10.88 28.39
CA TYR A 54 7.59 -10.10 27.60
C TYR A 54 7.43 -8.61 27.86
N THR A 55 8.56 -7.91 27.90
CA THR A 55 8.63 -6.46 27.95
C THR A 55 9.37 -5.94 26.73
N TRP A 56 9.06 -4.73 26.29
CA TRP A 56 9.73 -4.03 25.19
C TRP A 56 9.96 -2.57 25.60
N ASP A 57 10.77 -1.85 24.85
CA ASP A 57 11.19 -0.47 25.14
C ASP A 57 10.15 0.60 24.79
N ASN A 58 8.93 0.21 24.42
CA ASN A 58 7.82 1.06 23.93
C ASN A 58 8.07 1.78 22.59
N LYS A 59 9.20 1.53 21.94
CA LYS A 59 9.38 2.01 20.56
C LYS A 59 8.52 1.18 19.61
N LEU A 60 7.75 1.88 18.80
CA LEU A 60 6.81 1.28 17.86
C LEU A 60 7.09 1.82 16.47
N PHE A 61 7.22 0.92 15.50
CA PHE A 61 7.45 1.26 14.10
C PHE A 61 6.32 0.70 13.23
N SER A 62 5.91 1.46 12.21
CA SER A 62 5.03 0.97 11.15
C SER A 62 5.80 1.04 9.83
N ALA A 63 5.86 -0.07 9.09
CA ALA A 63 6.60 -0.11 7.83
C ALA A 63 5.95 -1.05 6.84
N SER A 64 5.60 -0.55 5.66
CA SER A 64 5.01 -1.36 4.60
C SER A 64 5.18 -0.73 3.22
N TYR A 65 5.12 -1.58 2.18
CA TYR A 65 5.31 -1.18 0.78
C TYR A 65 4.08 -1.45 -0.08
N SER A 66 3.88 -0.72 -1.17
CA SER A 66 2.79 -0.86 -2.13
C SER A 66 1.41 -0.69 -1.45
N GLN A 67 0.48 -1.63 -1.57
CA GLN A 67 -0.76 -1.66 -0.79
C GLN A 67 -0.47 -1.48 0.72
N GLY A 68 0.63 -2.04 1.21
CA GLY A 68 1.05 -1.85 2.60
C GLY A 68 1.44 -0.40 2.90
N GLY A 69 2.13 0.29 1.99
CA GLY A 69 2.44 1.72 2.13
C GLY A 69 1.18 2.55 2.31
N GLN A 70 0.16 2.28 1.49
CA GLN A 70 -1.18 2.85 1.68
C GLN A 70 -1.74 2.50 3.06
N THR A 71 -1.61 1.24 3.50
CA THR A 71 -2.08 0.80 4.82
C THR A 71 -1.36 1.54 5.95
N THR A 72 -0.05 1.81 5.83
CA THR A 72 0.69 2.61 6.84
C THR A 72 0.04 3.98 7.03
N ILE A 73 -0.26 4.70 5.97
CA ILE A 73 -0.94 6.01 6.06
C ILE A 73 -2.37 5.86 6.60
N GLY A 74 -3.09 4.80 6.20
CA GLY A 74 -4.40 4.46 6.77
C GLY A 74 -4.36 4.18 8.27
N VAL A 75 -3.31 3.50 8.75
CA VAL A 75 -3.05 3.27 10.18
C VAL A 75 -2.80 4.58 10.91
N LEU A 76 -1.96 5.48 10.36
CA LEU A 76 -1.73 6.80 10.96
C LEU A 76 -3.03 7.61 11.09
N ARG A 77 -3.87 7.61 10.04
CA ARG A 77 -5.20 8.22 10.09
C ARG A 77 -6.05 7.58 11.20
N LEU A 78 -6.16 6.26 11.22
CA LEU A 78 -7.00 5.53 12.17
C LEU A 78 -6.57 5.77 13.62
N VAL A 79 -5.26 5.67 13.93
CA VAL A 79 -4.76 5.89 15.30
C VAL A 79 -4.89 7.34 15.72
N THR A 80 -4.75 8.29 14.80
CA THR A 80 -4.98 9.70 15.08
C THR A 80 -6.44 9.97 15.46
N GLU A 81 -7.37 9.36 14.75
CA GLU A 81 -8.81 9.59 14.94
C GLU A 81 -9.40 8.78 16.12
N LYS A 82 -8.94 7.53 16.34
CA LYS A 82 -9.64 6.59 17.26
C LYS A 82 -8.77 5.99 18.34
N HIS A 83 -7.44 5.98 18.20
CA HIS A 83 -6.51 5.35 19.17
C HIS A 83 -5.39 6.32 19.57
N PRO A 84 -5.72 7.43 20.26
CA PRO A 84 -4.73 8.45 20.60
C PRO A 84 -3.58 7.97 21.49
N ASP A 85 -3.78 6.84 22.18
CA ASP A 85 -2.77 6.14 22.99
C ASP A 85 -1.74 5.35 22.18
N ILE A 86 -2.04 5.03 20.91
CA ILE A 86 -1.08 4.38 20.02
C ILE A 86 -0.24 5.46 19.33
N ARG A 87 1.06 5.45 19.62
CA ARG A 87 2.05 6.37 19.05
C ARG A 87 3.15 5.57 18.38
N PHE A 88 3.43 5.89 17.12
CA PHE A 88 4.59 5.35 16.43
C PHE A 88 5.80 6.24 16.70
N THR A 89 6.94 5.59 16.99
CA THR A 89 8.23 6.27 17.09
C THR A 89 8.63 6.79 15.72
N ARG A 90 8.38 5.96 14.68
CA ARG A 90 8.57 6.32 13.28
C ARG A 90 7.69 5.43 12.39
N SER A 91 7.21 6.00 11.30
CA SER A 91 6.42 5.32 10.29
C SER A 91 7.09 5.39 8.93
N PHE A 92 6.98 4.32 8.14
CA PHE A 92 7.59 4.19 6.83
C PHE A 92 6.52 3.75 5.82
N ALA A 93 6.30 4.55 4.79
CA ALA A 93 5.35 4.26 3.73
C ALA A 93 6.07 4.27 2.38
N GLY A 94 6.13 3.13 1.70
CA GLY A 94 6.80 3.00 0.41
C GLY A 94 5.85 2.67 -0.74
N GLY A 95 6.03 3.31 -1.91
CA GLY A 95 5.40 2.95 -3.18
C GLY A 95 3.87 2.78 -3.14
N GLY A 96 3.18 3.49 -2.24
CA GLY A 96 1.76 3.24 -1.96
C GLY A 96 0.79 4.02 -2.83
N PRO A 97 -0.38 3.42 -3.18
CA PRO A 97 -1.46 4.09 -3.90
C PRO A 97 -2.32 4.92 -2.92
N TYR A 98 -1.80 6.04 -2.44
CA TYR A 98 -2.42 6.85 -1.37
C TYR A 98 -3.69 7.57 -1.80
N CYS A 99 -3.71 8.08 -3.04
CA CYS A 99 -4.80 8.88 -3.61
C CYS A 99 -5.53 8.04 -4.68
N ILE A 100 -6.25 7.00 -4.27
CA ILE A 100 -6.94 6.04 -5.16
C ILE A 100 -7.85 6.71 -6.19
N PRO A 101 -8.65 7.74 -5.87
CA PRO A 101 -9.49 8.41 -6.87
C PRO A 101 -8.71 8.99 -8.03
N GLU A 102 -7.49 9.47 -7.78
CA GLU A 102 -6.63 10.05 -8.80
C GLU A 102 -6.04 8.99 -9.72
N ILE A 103 -5.54 7.90 -9.14
CA ILE A 103 -5.04 6.74 -9.91
C ILE A 103 -6.16 6.17 -10.77
N TYR A 104 -7.35 6.02 -10.23
CA TYR A 104 -8.51 5.53 -10.99
C TYR A 104 -8.81 6.43 -12.20
N ARG A 105 -8.89 7.76 -11.98
CA ARG A 105 -9.10 8.70 -13.10
C ARG A 105 -8.01 8.60 -14.15
N GLN A 106 -6.75 8.46 -13.74
CA GLN A 106 -5.62 8.35 -14.66
C GLN A 106 -5.72 7.09 -15.54
N PHE A 107 -6.04 5.93 -14.96
CA PHE A 107 -6.22 4.70 -15.69
C PHE A 107 -7.41 4.79 -16.66
N MET A 108 -8.52 5.36 -16.22
CA MET A 108 -9.68 5.56 -17.08
C MET A 108 -9.39 6.55 -18.22
N ALA A 109 -8.69 7.65 -17.95
CA ALA A 109 -8.36 8.66 -18.95
C ALA A 109 -7.32 8.16 -19.99
N SER A 110 -6.30 7.42 -19.55
CA SER A 110 -5.27 6.88 -20.44
C SER A 110 -5.73 5.63 -21.19
N ASN A 111 -6.74 4.94 -20.68
CA ASN A 111 -7.16 3.61 -21.12
C ASN A 111 -6.01 2.57 -21.09
N GLN A 112 -5.02 2.76 -20.24
CA GLN A 112 -3.83 1.91 -20.13
C GLN A 112 -3.47 1.67 -18.67
N THR A 113 -2.98 0.48 -18.38
CA THR A 113 -2.40 0.13 -17.08
C THR A 113 -1.27 -0.89 -17.25
N ALA A 114 -0.20 -0.73 -16.49
CA ALA A 114 0.88 -1.72 -16.43
C ALA A 114 0.46 -2.97 -15.62
N MET A 115 -0.60 -2.86 -14.78
CA MET A 115 -1.03 -3.93 -13.87
C MET A 115 -2.55 -4.14 -13.93
N PRO A 116 -3.07 -4.81 -14.98
CA PRO A 116 -4.50 -5.06 -15.16
C PRO A 116 -5.18 -5.73 -13.96
N SER A 117 -4.56 -6.74 -13.35
CA SER A 117 -5.09 -7.43 -12.17
C SER A 117 -5.33 -6.50 -10.99
N THR A 118 -4.50 -5.47 -10.84
CA THR A 118 -4.66 -4.44 -9.81
C THR A 118 -5.92 -3.62 -10.02
N VAL A 119 -6.18 -3.18 -11.25
CA VAL A 119 -7.42 -2.45 -11.60
C VAL A 119 -8.64 -3.33 -11.31
N VAL A 120 -8.61 -4.59 -11.75
CA VAL A 120 -9.67 -5.57 -11.49
C VAL A 120 -9.90 -5.75 -9.98
N GLY A 121 -8.82 -5.96 -9.23
CA GLY A 121 -8.86 -6.14 -7.77
C GLY A 121 -9.46 -4.95 -7.03
N VAL A 122 -9.07 -3.73 -7.39
CA VAL A 122 -9.60 -2.49 -6.80
C VAL A 122 -11.10 -2.36 -7.09
N LEU A 123 -11.52 -2.46 -8.35
CA LEU A 123 -12.93 -2.32 -8.75
C LEU A 123 -13.82 -3.36 -8.05
N TYR A 124 -13.36 -4.61 -8.01
CA TYR A 124 -14.07 -5.68 -7.32
C TYR A 124 -14.18 -5.39 -5.82
N SER A 125 -13.05 -5.07 -5.16
CA SER A 125 -13.00 -4.85 -3.71
C SER A 125 -13.86 -3.67 -3.27
N TYR A 126 -13.83 -2.57 -4.01
CA TYR A 126 -14.66 -1.40 -3.68
C TYR A 126 -16.15 -1.70 -3.86
N ASN A 127 -16.54 -2.43 -4.93
CA ASN A 127 -17.91 -2.84 -5.12
C ASN A 127 -18.40 -3.77 -3.98
N ASP A 128 -17.58 -4.72 -3.56
CA ASP A 128 -17.92 -5.70 -2.52
C ASP A 128 -17.95 -5.09 -1.12
N VAL A 129 -16.84 -4.46 -0.69
CA VAL A 129 -16.67 -3.92 0.67
C VAL A 129 -17.72 -2.84 0.99
N PHE A 130 -18.04 -1.98 0.01
CA PHE A 130 -19.00 -0.89 0.20
C PHE A 130 -20.43 -1.27 -0.20
N GLY A 131 -20.67 -2.52 -0.60
CA GLY A 131 -21.99 -3.00 -0.98
C GLY A 131 -22.62 -2.15 -2.09
N LEU A 132 -21.81 -1.75 -3.09
CA LEU A 132 -22.30 -0.84 -4.13
C LEU A 132 -23.36 -1.48 -5.01
N GLY A 133 -23.43 -2.82 -5.08
CA GLY A 133 -24.45 -3.56 -5.84
C GLY A 133 -24.36 -3.32 -7.34
N ILE A 134 -23.17 -3.08 -7.85
CA ILE A 134 -22.92 -3.03 -9.29
C ILE A 134 -22.74 -4.46 -9.75
N SER A 135 -23.47 -4.87 -10.81
CA SER A 135 -23.32 -6.23 -11.33
C SER A 135 -21.93 -6.46 -11.93
N ARG A 136 -21.47 -7.70 -11.93
CA ARG A 136 -20.14 -8.01 -12.52
C ARG A 136 -20.09 -7.70 -14.01
N GLU A 137 -21.19 -7.90 -14.71
CA GLU A 137 -21.39 -7.61 -16.12
C GLU A 137 -21.33 -6.10 -16.43
N ASP A 138 -21.63 -5.26 -15.43
CA ASP A 138 -21.51 -3.81 -15.53
C ASP A 138 -20.09 -3.29 -15.21
N ILE A 139 -19.19 -4.19 -14.77
CA ILE A 139 -17.79 -3.85 -14.47
C ILE A 139 -16.83 -4.54 -15.43
N PHE A 140 -16.97 -5.85 -15.65
CA PHE A 140 -15.99 -6.69 -16.32
C PHE A 140 -16.49 -7.22 -17.66
N ARG A 141 -15.54 -7.50 -18.55
CA ARG A 141 -15.78 -8.09 -19.87
C ARG A 141 -15.23 -9.51 -19.93
N GLU A 142 -15.73 -10.27 -20.92
CA GLU A 142 -15.15 -11.57 -21.25
C GLU A 142 -13.72 -11.44 -21.83
N PRO A 143 -12.79 -12.37 -21.58
CA PRO A 143 -13.04 -13.63 -20.84
C PRO A 143 -12.95 -13.48 -19.30
N LEU A 144 -12.49 -12.33 -18.77
CA LEU A 144 -12.32 -12.10 -17.33
C LEU A 144 -13.63 -12.34 -16.56
N LEU A 145 -14.77 -11.86 -17.07
CA LEU A 145 -16.07 -11.98 -16.39
C LEU A 145 -16.41 -13.42 -16.03
N SER A 146 -16.28 -14.35 -16.97
CA SER A 146 -16.57 -15.78 -16.75
C SER A 146 -15.56 -16.46 -15.82
N HIS A 147 -14.34 -15.94 -15.70
CA HIS A 147 -13.25 -16.53 -14.93
C HIS A 147 -12.90 -15.76 -13.66
N LEU A 148 -13.66 -14.75 -13.30
CA LEU A 148 -13.36 -13.87 -12.16
C LEU A 148 -13.18 -14.65 -10.85
N ASP A 149 -14.06 -15.62 -10.58
CA ASP A 149 -13.99 -16.45 -9.38
C ASP A 149 -12.74 -17.32 -9.37
N GLU A 150 -12.38 -17.88 -10.53
CA GLU A 150 -11.19 -18.73 -10.68
C GLU A 150 -9.91 -17.90 -10.61
N TRP A 151 -9.77 -16.87 -11.41
CA TRP A 151 -8.50 -16.15 -11.56
C TRP A 151 -8.21 -15.22 -10.39
N LEU A 152 -9.22 -14.50 -9.87
CA LEU A 152 -9.03 -13.52 -8.81
C LEU A 152 -9.46 -14.04 -7.44
N LEU A 153 -10.70 -14.54 -7.31
CA LEU A 153 -11.28 -14.80 -5.99
C LEU A 153 -10.82 -16.11 -5.37
N SER A 154 -10.39 -17.06 -6.17
CA SER A 154 -9.81 -18.33 -5.66
C SER A 154 -8.51 -18.09 -4.89
N LYS A 155 -7.77 -17.01 -5.18
CA LYS A 155 -6.43 -16.69 -4.63
C LYS A 155 -5.39 -17.79 -4.91
N GLN A 156 -5.62 -18.60 -5.95
CA GLN A 156 -4.71 -19.67 -6.35
C GLN A 156 -3.64 -19.19 -7.34
N TYR A 157 -3.92 -18.07 -8.03
CA TYR A 157 -3.04 -17.51 -9.04
C TYR A 157 -2.18 -16.39 -8.47
N LYS A 158 -0.91 -16.36 -8.87
CA LYS A 158 -0.03 -15.22 -8.61
C LYS A 158 -0.42 -14.05 -9.53
N GLN A 159 -0.06 -12.85 -9.13
CA GLN A 159 -0.36 -11.65 -9.93
C GLN A 159 0.10 -11.77 -11.38
N ALA A 160 1.34 -12.18 -11.63
CA ALA A 160 1.88 -12.34 -12.98
C ALA A 160 1.10 -13.38 -13.82
N GLU A 161 0.52 -14.40 -13.20
CA GLU A 161 -0.33 -15.38 -13.88
C GLU A 161 -1.67 -14.75 -14.27
N ILE A 162 -2.27 -13.95 -13.38
CA ILE A 162 -3.51 -13.21 -13.68
C ILE A 162 -3.27 -12.20 -14.81
N GLU A 163 -2.15 -11.47 -14.78
CA GLU A 163 -1.76 -10.53 -15.85
C GLU A 163 -1.68 -11.24 -17.22
N ALA A 164 -1.04 -12.43 -17.23
CA ALA A 164 -0.93 -13.23 -18.45
C ALA A 164 -2.29 -13.75 -18.95
N LEU A 165 -3.22 -14.12 -18.04
CA LEU A 165 -4.56 -14.58 -18.36
C LEU A 165 -5.45 -13.45 -18.88
N ILE A 166 -5.36 -12.25 -18.32
CA ILE A 166 -6.05 -11.05 -18.86
C ILE A 166 -5.49 -10.70 -20.23
N GLY A 167 -4.17 -10.77 -20.42
CA GLY A 167 -3.50 -10.68 -21.72
C GLY A 167 -3.56 -9.31 -22.41
N SER A 168 -3.98 -8.26 -21.72
CA SER A 168 -4.06 -6.88 -22.25
C SER A 168 -3.74 -5.85 -21.17
N GLN A 169 -3.09 -4.78 -21.59
CA GLN A 169 -2.87 -3.56 -20.78
C GLN A 169 -3.89 -2.46 -21.09
N THR A 170 -4.73 -2.66 -22.12
CA THR A 170 -5.80 -1.72 -22.48
C THR A 170 -7.01 -1.97 -21.58
N VAL A 171 -7.39 -0.97 -20.79
CA VAL A 171 -8.44 -1.10 -19.77
C VAL A 171 -9.77 -1.56 -20.36
N THR A 172 -10.17 -1.01 -21.51
CA THR A 172 -11.43 -1.39 -22.17
C THR A 172 -11.46 -2.79 -22.79
N ASP A 173 -10.36 -3.54 -22.75
CA ASP A 173 -10.36 -4.95 -23.16
C ASP A 173 -10.93 -5.87 -22.09
N PHE A 174 -10.83 -5.47 -20.80
CA PHE A 174 -11.29 -6.29 -19.66
C PHE A 174 -12.30 -5.56 -18.76
N ILE A 175 -12.45 -4.23 -18.89
CA ILE A 175 -13.45 -3.41 -18.17
C ILE A 175 -14.49 -2.91 -19.19
N VAL A 176 -15.77 -2.84 -18.78
CA VAL A 176 -16.83 -2.33 -19.66
C VAL A 176 -16.63 -0.84 -19.96
N PRO A 177 -16.81 -0.42 -21.24
CA PRO A 177 -16.58 0.97 -21.64
C PRO A 177 -17.43 2.01 -20.90
N THR A 178 -18.59 1.63 -20.36
CA THR A 178 -19.44 2.52 -19.57
C THR A 178 -18.76 3.01 -18.30
N LEU A 179 -17.80 2.27 -17.76
CA LEU A 179 -17.00 2.74 -16.61
C LEU A 179 -15.98 3.83 -16.97
N MET A 180 -15.69 4.01 -18.28
CA MET A 180 -14.84 5.11 -18.75
C MET A 180 -15.59 6.45 -18.73
N ASP A 181 -16.92 6.44 -18.69
CA ASP A 181 -17.75 7.62 -18.55
C ASP A 181 -17.87 7.99 -17.06
N PRO A 182 -17.29 9.13 -16.61
CA PRO A 182 -17.36 9.55 -15.20
C PRO A 182 -18.80 9.86 -14.75
N ASP A 183 -19.72 10.14 -15.67
CA ASP A 183 -21.12 10.46 -15.37
C ASP A 183 -22.01 9.21 -15.34
N ALA A 184 -21.52 8.07 -15.76
CA ALA A 184 -22.25 6.80 -15.64
C ALA A 184 -22.47 6.45 -14.16
N GLN A 185 -23.67 5.90 -13.84
CA GLN A 185 -24.03 5.57 -12.46
C GLN A 185 -23.01 4.63 -11.77
N PRO A 186 -22.53 3.54 -12.40
CA PRO A 186 -21.52 2.67 -11.79
C PRO A 186 -20.21 3.42 -11.47
N SER A 187 -19.74 4.26 -12.41
CA SER A 187 -18.50 5.04 -12.25
C SER A 187 -18.60 6.01 -11.07
N ARG A 188 -19.72 6.74 -10.95
CA ARG A 188 -19.95 7.67 -9.83
C ARG A 188 -19.95 6.94 -8.49
N ARG A 189 -20.63 5.79 -8.37
CA ARG A 189 -20.69 4.99 -7.13
C ARG A 189 -19.32 4.50 -6.70
N LEU A 190 -18.52 3.99 -7.65
CA LEU A 190 -17.13 3.60 -7.40
C LEU A 190 -16.28 4.79 -6.97
N MET A 191 -16.37 5.91 -7.69
CA MET A 191 -15.63 7.13 -7.38
C MET A 191 -16.00 7.67 -5.99
N GLU A 192 -17.28 7.70 -5.62
CA GLU A 192 -17.72 8.12 -4.28
C GLU A 192 -17.16 7.24 -3.17
N ALA A 193 -17.10 5.93 -3.39
CA ALA A 193 -16.50 5.00 -2.45
C ALA A 193 -14.97 5.22 -2.34
N MET A 194 -14.29 5.40 -3.47
CA MET A 194 -12.86 5.71 -3.51
C MET A 194 -12.53 7.03 -2.81
N GLN A 195 -13.37 8.06 -2.97
CA GLN A 195 -13.19 9.36 -2.30
C GLN A 195 -13.29 9.27 -0.78
N ARG A 196 -14.08 8.36 -0.22
CA ARG A 196 -14.15 8.13 1.24
C ARG A 196 -12.86 7.52 1.78
N GLU A 197 -12.19 6.76 0.96
CA GLU A 197 -10.94 6.05 1.28
C GLU A 197 -9.68 6.84 0.92
N ASP A 198 -9.83 8.00 0.29
CA ASP A 198 -8.71 8.84 -0.13
C ASP A 198 -7.91 9.34 1.09
N LEU A 199 -6.63 9.00 1.10
CA LEU A 199 -5.72 9.39 2.18
C LEU A 199 -5.10 10.77 1.97
N CYS A 200 -5.33 11.37 0.81
CA CYS A 200 -4.87 12.70 0.46
C CYS A 200 -5.91 13.79 0.79
N GLN A 201 -6.90 13.46 1.64
CA GLN A 201 -7.93 14.39 2.10
C GLN A 201 -8.65 13.89 3.37
N GLY A 202 -9.44 14.79 3.99
CA GLY A 202 -10.48 14.42 4.97
C GLY A 202 -9.98 14.08 6.38
N TRP A 203 -8.69 14.18 6.69
CA TRP A 203 -8.13 13.96 8.01
C TRP A 203 -7.00 14.95 8.33
N THR A 204 -6.56 14.95 9.60
CA THR A 204 -5.45 15.81 10.04
C THR A 204 -4.41 14.95 10.75
N PRO A 205 -3.18 14.88 10.24
CA PRO A 205 -2.10 14.13 10.87
C PRO A 205 -1.68 14.79 12.20
N ARG A 206 -1.07 14.03 13.08
CA ARG A 206 -0.45 14.57 14.28
C ARG A 206 0.79 15.37 13.89
N GLN A 207 1.03 16.46 14.59
CA GLN A 207 2.13 17.38 14.27
C GLN A 207 3.51 16.85 14.71
N ASP A 208 3.53 15.84 15.57
CA ASP A 208 4.73 15.18 16.08
C ASP A 208 5.05 13.84 15.36
N GLU A 209 4.36 13.54 14.25
CA GLU A 209 4.66 12.34 13.45
C GLU A 209 6.06 12.41 12.86
N GLN A 210 6.76 11.27 12.85
CA GLN A 210 7.97 11.04 12.07
C GLN A 210 7.63 10.04 10.97
N LEU A 211 7.52 10.52 9.74
CA LEU A 211 7.09 9.73 8.59
C LEU A 211 8.14 9.79 7.48
N THR A 212 8.68 8.64 7.11
CA THR A 212 9.52 8.48 5.91
C THR A 212 8.66 7.96 4.76
N ILE A 213 8.67 8.69 3.64
CA ILE A 213 8.04 8.27 2.38
C ILE A 213 9.14 7.94 1.37
N VAL A 214 9.09 6.72 0.82
CA VAL A 214 10.04 6.26 -0.21
C VAL A 214 9.27 5.89 -1.47
N HIS A 215 9.68 6.41 -2.63
CA HIS A 215 9.05 6.06 -3.90
C HIS A 215 10.09 6.04 -5.03
N ASN A 216 10.01 5.03 -5.90
CA ASN A 216 10.78 4.99 -7.12
C ASN A 216 10.12 5.87 -8.19
N VAL A 217 10.82 6.89 -8.69
CA VAL A 217 10.24 7.82 -9.68
C VAL A 217 9.93 7.16 -11.02
N SER A 218 10.58 6.03 -11.32
CA SER A 218 10.31 5.20 -12.51
C SER A 218 9.19 4.17 -12.31
N ASP A 219 8.48 4.19 -11.16
CA ASP A 219 7.42 3.24 -10.84
C ASP A 219 6.24 3.37 -11.81
N GLY A 220 6.05 2.35 -12.67
CA GLY A 220 4.96 2.29 -13.63
C GLY A 220 3.67 1.68 -13.08
N ALA A 221 3.72 1.06 -11.88
CA ALA A 221 2.56 0.45 -11.24
C ALA A 221 1.79 1.47 -10.39
N VAL A 222 2.54 2.25 -9.58
CA VAL A 222 2.00 3.36 -8.80
C VAL A 222 2.78 4.62 -9.17
N PRO A 223 2.19 5.55 -9.94
CA PRO A 223 2.88 6.77 -10.37
C PRO A 223 3.39 7.60 -9.19
N VAL A 224 4.62 8.11 -9.29
CA VAL A 224 5.27 8.93 -8.24
C VAL A 224 4.43 10.15 -7.84
N ALA A 225 3.66 10.72 -8.76
CA ALA A 225 2.72 11.81 -8.50
C ALA A 225 1.75 11.50 -7.34
N ASN A 226 1.50 10.21 -7.07
CA ASN A 226 0.66 9.79 -5.94
C ASN A 226 1.34 10.04 -4.59
N ALA A 227 2.65 9.80 -4.49
CA ALA A 227 3.44 10.14 -3.31
C ALA A 227 3.59 11.66 -3.16
N GLU A 228 3.85 12.37 -4.26
CA GLU A 228 3.93 13.84 -4.27
C GLU A 228 2.64 14.49 -3.77
N ARG A 229 1.48 13.97 -4.20
CA ARG A 229 0.16 14.46 -3.75
C ARG A 229 -0.06 14.22 -2.25
N LEU A 230 0.35 13.06 -1.72
CA LEU A 230 0.30 12.80 -0.28
C LEU A 230 1.19 13.79 0.49
N VAL A 231 2.42 13.99 0.04
CA VAL A 231 3.38 14.94 0.66
C VAL A 231 2.82 16.34 0.68
N GLU A 232 2.22 16.81 -0.44
CA GLU A 232 1.56 18.10 -0.52
C GLU A 232 0.41 18.21 0.49
N PHE A 233 -0.47 17.22 0.55
CA PHE A 233 -1.56 17.17 1.53
C PHE A 233 -1.04 17.24 2.98
N LEU A 234 -0.02 16.46 3.34
CA LEU A 234 0.54 16.47 4.69
C LEU A 234 1.14 17.84 5.04
N ARG A 235 1.83 18.47 4.08
CA ARG A 235 2.37 19.82 4.22
C ARG A 235 1.26 20.88 4.40
N GLU A 236 0.17 20.79 3.62
CA GLU A 236 -1.02 21.64 3.77
C GLU A 236 -1.67 21.50 5.16
N LYS A 237 -1.54 20.31 5.78
CA LYS A 237 -2.01 20.02 7.13
C LYS A 237 -1.03 20.43 8.23
N GLY A 238 0.09 21.03 7.88
CA GLY A 238 1.04 21.61 8.81
C GLY A 238 2.21 20.70 9.20
N LEU A 239 2.33 19.49 8.64
CA LEU A 239 3.55 18.69 8.85
C LEU A 239 4.71 19.32 8.05
N PRO A 240 5.85 19.60 8.69
CA PRO A 240 7.02 20.08 7.97
C PRO A 240 7.58 18.97 7.06
N ILE A 241 8.12 19.38 5.92
CA ILE A 241 8.98 18.48 5.13
C ILE A 241 10.40 18.67 5.65
N THR A 242 11.04 17.60 6.07
CA THR A 242 12.36 17.59 6.72
C THR A 242 13.44 17.04 5.79
N GLU A 243 14.68 17.46 6.04
CA GLU A 243 15.88 16.89 5.40
C GLU A 243 16.55 15.81 6.28
N ASP A 244 16.13 15.70 7.55
CA ASP A 244 16.59 14.70 8.52
C ASP A 244 15.41 13.81 8.96
N SER A 245 15.55 12.52 8.75
CA SER A 245 14.52 11.53 9.15
C SER A 245 14.32 11.43 10.67
N ASN A 246 15.25 11.98 11.48
CA ASN A 246 15.15 12.02 12.93
C ASN A 246 14.31 13.18 13.46
N GLU A 247 13.95 14.13 12.61
CA GLU A 247 13.11 15.26 12.97
C GLU A 247 11.62 14.94 12.81
N PRO A 248 10.72 15.49 13.65
CA PRO A 248 9.28 15.42 13.43
C PRO A 248 8.90 16.05 12.09
N GLY A 249 8.13 15.32 11.29
CA GLY A 249 7.69 15.74 9.97
C GLY A 249 7.72 14.62 8.95
N VAL A 250 7.77 14.99 7.69
CA VAL A 250 7.81 14.07 6.54
C VAL A 250 9.18 14.12 5.89
N PHE A 251 9.92 13.04 5.99
CA PHE A 251 11.16 12.82 5.27
C PHE A 251 10.85 12.10 3.96
N VAL A 252 11.27 12.66 2.82
CA VAL A 252 10.85 12.20 1.50
C VAL A 252 12.04 11.74 0.70
N ARG A 253 11.97 10.52 0.18
CA ARG A 253 12.92 9.92 -0.75
C ARG A 253 12.22 9.53 -2.05
N LEU A 254 12.19 10.46 -3.01
CA LEU A 254 11.77 10.21 -4.39
C LEU A 254 13.04 10.04 -5.22
N GLU A 255 13.42 8.81 -5.48
CA GLU A 255 14.69 8.46 -6.10
C GLU A 255 14.47 7.57 -7.32
N ASP A 256 15.29 7.73 -8.34
CA ASP A 256 15.27 6.85 -9.50
C ASP A 256 16.15 5.61 -9.23
N PHE A 257 15.51 4.54 -8.80
CA PHE A 257 16.16 3.24 -8.67
C PHE A 257 16.21 2.48 -10.00
N GLY A 258 15.61 3.06 -11.07
CA GLY A 258 15.51 2.42 -12.38
C GLY A 258 14.63 1.18 -12.38
N GLU A 259 14.86 0.35 -13.38
CA GLU A 259 14.34 -1.01 -13.50
C GLU A 259 15.47 -1.94 -13.94
N ILE A 260 15.42 -3.20 -13.55
CA ILE A 260 16.32 -4.22 -14.05
C ILE A 260 15.55 -5.03 -15.10
N SER A 261 15.85 -4.78 -16.36
CA SER A 261 15.18 -5.41 -17.50
C SER A 261 15.17 -6.94 -17.39
N GLY A 262 13.96 -7.51 -17.39
CA GLY A 262 13.75 -8.97 -17.32
C GLY A 262 13.94 -9.60 -15.93
N MET A 263 14.28 -8.82 -14.88
CA MET A 263 14.53 -9.34 -13.53
C MET A 263 13.64 -8.71 -12.46
N ALA A 264 13.56 -7.38 -12.41
CA ALA A 264 12.74 -6.69 -11.43
C ALA A 264 12.17 -5.40 -12.04
N PRO A 265 10.83 -5.27 -12.15
CA PRO A 265 10.17 -4.01 -12.46
C PRO A 265 10.52 -2.93 -11.42
N ALA A 266 10.40 -1.67 -11.82
CA ALA A 266 10.73 -0.53 -10.97
C ALA A 266 9.99 -0.53 -9.62
N HIS A 267 8.76 -1.03 -9.60
CA HIS A 267 7.96 -1.14 -8.38
C HIS A 267 8.58 -2.10 -7.35
N GLU A 268 8.97 -3.31 -7.78
CA GLU A 268 9.60 -4.31 -6.91
C GLU A 268 10.98 -3.87 -6.46
N LEU A 269 11.74 -3.20 -7.32
CA LEU A 269 13.03 -2.63 -6.97
C LEU A 269 12.86 -1.57 -5.87
N GLY A 270 11.88 -0.69 -6.00
CA GLY A 270 11.52 0.27 -4.96
C GLY A 270 11.26 -0.36 -3.60
N ALA A 271 10.67 -1.57 -3.56
CA ALA A 271 10.46 -2.31 -2.32
C ALA A 271 11.77 -2.71 -1.62
N LEU A 272 12.78 -3.13 -2.38
CA LEU A 272 14.08 -3.50 -1.81
C LEU A 272 14.77 -2.30 -1.17
N PHE A 273 14.80 -1.17 -1.87
CA PHE A 273 15.35 0.08 -1.35
C PHE A 273 14.58 0.57 -0.13
N PHE A 274 13.25 0.50 -0.16
CA PHE A 274 12.40 0.84 0.97
C PHE A 274 12.77 0.05 2.23
N PHE A 275 12.84 -1.28 2.15
CA PHE A 275 13.18 -2.09 3.32
C PHE A 275 14.62 -1.88 3.79
N ALA A 276 15.54 -1.54 2.90
CA ALA A 276 16.88 -1.12 3.25
C ALA A 276 16.87 0.13 4.14
N HIS A 277 16.11 1.15 3.78
CA HIS A 277 15.92 2.35 4.58
C HIS A 277 15.26 2.04 5.93
N VAL A 278 14.22 1.22 5.95
CA VAL A 278 13.56 0.81 7.20
C VAL A 278 14.55 0.17 8.17
N ILE A 279 15.39 -0.75 7.70
CA ILE A 279 16.40 -1.42 8.54
C ILE A 279 17.42 -0.40 9.06
N ALA A 280 17.96 0.46 8.20
CA ALA A 280 18.96 1.44 8.59
C ALA A 280 18.41 2.42 9.64
N GLU A 281 17.28 3.06 9.36
CA GLU A 281 16.70 4.08 10.23
C GLU A 281 16.13 3.51 11.55
N THR A 282 15.57 2.30 11.54
CA THR A 282 15.13 1.65 12.79
C THR A 282 16.32 1.23 13.64
N SER A 283 17.40 0.71 13.06
CA SER A 283 18.63 0.35 13.77
C SER A 283 19.28 1.57 14.39
N GLU A 284 19.36 2.69 13.66
CA GLU A 284 19.86 3.97 14.19
C GLU A 284 19.02 4.44 15.39
N CYS A 285 17.69 4.45 15.25
CA CYS A 285 16.77 4.83 16.30
C CYS A 285 16.91 3.97 17.58
N LEU A 286 17.27 2.70 17.42
CA LEU A 286 17.48 1.74 18.50
C LEU A 286 18.92 1.76 19.06
N GLY A 287 19.87 2.41 18.38
CA GLY A 287 21.29 2.41 18.72
C GLY A 287 21.93 1.03 18.59
N ILE A 288 21.49 0.23 17.62
CA ILE A 288 22.02 -1.10 17.32
C ILE A 288 22.67 -1.10 15.94
N GLU A 289 23.74 -1.89 15.79
CA GLU A 289 24.31 -2.12 14.47
C GLU A 289 23.31 -2.84 13.58
N PRO A 290 23.02 -2.32 12.37
CA PRO A 290 22.14 -3.03 11.43
C PRO A 290 22.81 -4.35 11.03
N TRP A 291 22.10 -5.46 11.16
CA TRP A 291 22.58 -6.78 10.75
C TRP A 291 22.82 -6.88 9.24
N TYR A 292 22.26 -5.96 8.50
CA TYR A 292 22.42 -5.80 7.06
C TYR A 292 22.45 -4.32 6.72
N THR A 293 23.58 -3.85 6.24
CA THR A 293 23.71 -2.56 5.57
C THR A 293 23.62 -2.84 4.06
N PRO A 294 22.54 -2.45 3.40
CA PRO A 294 22.49 -2.63 1.96
C PRO A 294 23.57 -1.73 1.32
N ASP A 295 24.62 -2.35 0.85
CA ASP A 295 25.45 -1.76 -0.19
C ASP A 295 24.68 -1.91 -1.50
N PHE A 296 24.31 -0.79 -2.11
CA PHE A 296 23.55 -0.77 -3.36
C PHE A 296 24.25 -1.52 -4.50
N ASN A 297 25.59 -1.59 -4.49
CA ASN A 297 26.34 -2.40 -5.42
C ASN A 297 26.11 -3.90 -5.17
N THR A 298 26.07 -4.32 -3.91
CA THR A 298 25.78 -5.72 -3.52
C THR A 298 24.32 -6.12 -3.83
N LEU A 299 23.38 -5.18 -3.77
CA LEU A 299 21.98 -5.42 -4.17
C LEU A 299 21.87 -5.62 -5.69
N GLN A 300 22.57 -4.81 -6.48
CA GLN A 300 22.68 -5.01 -7.93
C GLN A 300 23.34 -6.35 -8.26
N ASP A 301 24.40 -6.72 -7.55
CA ASP A 301 25.09 -8.01 -7.70
C ASP A 301 24.19 -9.19 -7.29
N PHE A 302 23.44 -9.06 -6.19
CA PHE A 302 22.49 -10.09 -5.73
C PHE A 302 21.31 -10.29 -6.70
N LEU A 303 20.85 -9.22 -7.36
CA LEU A 303 19.78 -9.28 -8.36
C LEU A 303 20.29 -9.71 -9.74
N SER A 304 21.62 -9.70 -9.97
CA SER A 304 22.27 -10.15 -11.22
C SER A 304 22.62 -11.63 -11.22
N HIS A 305 22.45 -12.34 -10.12
CA HIS A 305 22.67 -13.77 -9.91
C HIS A 305 21.38 -14.49 -9.47
#